data_1411c6c50325d6c3f5ea20b12bb19ad6
#
_entry.id   1411c6c50325d6c3f5ea20b12bb19ad6
#
_cell.length_a   1.000
_cell.length_b   1.000
_cell.length_c   1.000
_cell.angle_alpha   90.00
_cell.angle_beta   90.00
_cell.angle_gamma   90.00
#
_symmetry.space_group_name_H-M   'P 1'
#
loop_
_entity.id
_entity.type
_entity.pdbx_description
1 polymer ?
#
loop_
_entity_poly.entity_id
_entity_poly.type
_entity_poly.pdbx_seq_one_letter_code
_entity_poly.pdbx_strand_id
1 'polypeptide(L)'
;ANYYVQKMFMNCTGNNLLDVKHDGFDKPITLGSDKISGNIEIEADRCSAEFYDIKITDIATGNVKTYENLSFNNGGKAVIDSIDSNHYKVEFTAKRTAGDKGFRLFFGKSDDKNLIQWFIGGWQNQDTEVNAQVNGRGSCLDHNIFSVMTGQEYKLCLEVNGRNITTYINGKTANTTIDKQPVMEELYYTASSDDNNIYIKAVNVRDTEITSEICVEGVNGINANITELSGNSLN
;
A
#
# COMPACT_ATOMS: atom_id res chain seq x y z
N ALA A 1 0.35 -13.33 20.05
CA ALA A 1 0.80 -14.20 18.93
C ALA A 1 2.31 -14.44 19.01
N ASN A 2 3.13 -13.42 19.14
CA ASN A 2 4.60 -13.54 19.07
C ASN A 2 5.22 -14.52 20.10
N TYR A 3 4.71 -14.55 21.34
CA TYR A 3 5.23 -15.45 22.38
C TYR A 3 5.07 -16.94 22.04
N TYR A 4 3.91 -17.33 21.53
CA TYR A 4 3.64 -18.74 21.19
C TYR A 4 4.46 -19.20 19.99
N VAL A 5 4.62 -18.33 18.98
CA VAL A 5 5.50 -18.59 17.82
C VAL A 5 6.93 -18.80 18.29
N GLN A 6 7.47 -17.88 19.09
CA GLN A 6 8.83 -17.98 19.62
C GLN A 6 9.01 -19.25 20.44
N LYS A 7 8.07 -19.57 21.35
CA LYS A 7 8.10 -20.78 22.17
C LYS A 7 8.11 -22.04 21.32
N MET A 8 7.26 -22.12 20.30
CA MET A 8 7.22 -23.25 19.37
C MET A 8 8.55 -23.43 18.65
N PHE A 9 9.12 -22.35 18.11
CA PHE A 9 10.37 -22.38 17.36
C PHE A 9 11.58 -22.68 18.24
N MET A 10 11.59 -22.25 19.51
CA MET A 10 12.69 -22.49 20.44
C MET A 10 12.71 -23.94 20.97
N ASN A 11 11.57 -24.60 21.11
CA ASN A 11 11.47 -25.92 21.68
C ASN A 11 11.77 -27.06 20.69
N CYS A 12 11.85 -26.78 19.41
CA CYS A 12 12.06 -27.75 18.34
C CYS A 12 13.35 -27.39 17.56
N THR A 13 14.51 -27.55 18.17
CA THR A 13 15.80 -27.22 17.54
C THR A 13 16.80 -28.38 17.68
N GLY A 14 17.43 -28.73 16.56
CA GLY A 14 18.58 -29.60 16.55
C GLY A 14 19.90 -28.81 16.54
N ASN A 15 20.99 -29.48 16.78
CA ASN A 15 22.34 -28.89 16.82
C ASN A 15 22.98 -28.77 15.42
N ASN A 16 22.45 -29.49 14.44
CA ASN A 16 22.94 -29.52 13.08
C ASN A 16 21.90 -28.94 12.15
N LEU A 17 22.26 -27.93 11.34
CA LEU A 17 21.41 -27.40 10.27
C LEU A 17 21.46 -28.38 9.10
N LEU A 18 20.30 -28.71 8.55
CA LEU A 18 20.18 -29.56 7.37
C LEU A 18 19.96 -28.72 6.12
N ASP A 19 20.54 -29.20 5.00
CA ASP A 19 20.25 -28.63 3.69
C ASP A 19 18.85 -29.05 3.25
N VAL A 20 18.02 -28.06 2.91
CA VAL A 20 16.64 -28.28 2.46
C VAL A 20 16.50 -27.76 1.06
N LYS A 21 16.05 -28.61 0.15
CA LYS A 21 15.67 -28.22 -1.21
C LYS A 21 14.17 -28.26 -1.33
N HIS A 22 13.62 -27.35 -2.09
CA HIS A 22 12.19 -27.33 -2.40
C HIS A 22 11.98 -27.28 -3.91
N ASP A 23 10.79 -27.69 -4.31
CA ASP A 23 10.30 -27.58 -5.67
C ASP A 23 8.86 -27.00 -5.63
N GLY A 24 8.59 -26.05 -6.52
CA GLY A 24 7.23 -25.50 -6.68
C GLY A 24 6.87 -24.27 -5.84
N PHE A 25 7.78 -23.73 -5.01
CA PHE A 25 7.55 -22.51 -4.19
C PHE A 25 8.47 -21.35 -4.57
N ASP A 26 8.84 -21.26 -5.86
CA ASP A 26 9.87 -20.32 -6.34
C ASP A 26 9.31 -18.93 -6.69
N LYS A 27 8.00 -18.74 -6.60
CA LYS A 27 7.37 -17.47 -6.96
C LYS A 27 7.01 -16.68 -5.72
N PRO A 28 7.65 -15.52 -5.51
CA PRO A 28 7.26 -14.67 -4.41
C PRO A 28 5.81 -14.17 -4.59
N ILE A 29 5.09 -14.09 -3.49
CA ILE A 29 3.76 -13.51 -3.45
C ILE A 29 3.82 -12.02 -3.11
N THR A 30 2.93 -11.24 -3.70
CA THR A 30 2.73 -9.85 -3.32
C THR A 30 1.72 -9.78 -2.19
N LEU A 31 2.08 -9.15 -1.07
CA LEU A 31 1.17 -8.91 0.03
C LEU A 31 0.35 -7.66 -0.25
N GLY A 32 -0.96 -7.76 -0.07
CA GLY A 32 -1.88 -6.64 -0.25
C GLY A 32 -2.59 -6.65 -1.60
N SER A 33 -3.30 -5.56 -1.88
CA SER A 33 -4.11 -5.41 -3.09
C SER A 33 -3.25 -5.05 -4.30
N ASP A 34 -3.61 -5.54 -5.46
CA ASP A 34 -3.04 -5.17 -6.78
C ASP A 34 -3.53 -3.80 -7.28
N LYS A 35 -4.49 -3.20 -6.56
CA LYS A 35 -5.09 -1.90 -6.88
C LYS A 35 -5.05 -0.94 -5.70
N ILE A 36 -5.13 0.35 -6.00
CA ILE A 36 -5.31 1.43 -5.02
C ILE A 36 -6.78 1.82 -5.01
N SER A 37 -7.52 1.38 -4.01
CA SER A 37 -8.96 1.64 -3.84
C SER A 37 -9.23 2.25 -2.46
N GLY A 38 -10.33 3.00 -2.33
CA GLY A 38 -10.72 3.65 -1.07
C GLY A 38 -11.27 5.04 -1.28
N ASN A 39 -11.34 5.81 -0.20
CA ASN A 39 -11.87 7.17 -0.22
C ASN A 39 -10.95 8.14 -0.98
N ILE A 40 -11.61 9.07 -1.68
CA ILE A 40 -11.02 10.23 -2.33
C ILE A 40 -11.42 11.46 -1.51
N GLU A 41 -10.44 12.22 -1.04
CA GLU A 41 -10.68 13.45 -0.27
C GLU A 41 -9.85 14.60 -0.83
N ILE A 42 -10.41 15.82 -0.85
CA ILE A 42 -9.71 17.05 -1.22
C ILE A 42 -9.53 17.91 0.01
N GLU A 43 -8.36 18.50 0.18
CA GLU A 43 -8.03 19.38 1.30
C GLU A 43 -7.36 20.67 0.83
N ALA A 44 -7.77 21.80 1.41
CA ALA A 44 -7.00 23.04 1.46
C ALA A 44 -6.09 22.98 2.70
N ASP A 45 -4.76 22.80 2.53
CA ASP A 45 -3.83 22.70 3.66
C ASP A 45 -3.49 24.08 4.20
N ARG A 46 -4.17 24.50 5.27
CA ARG A 46 -3.95 25.78 5.96
C ARG A 46 -3.95 26.99 5.03
N CYS A 47 -4.79 26.95 4.00
CA CYS A 47 -5.01 28.03 3.06
C CYS A 47 -6.50 28.17 2.77
N SER A 48 -6.92 29.31 2.18
CA SER A 48 -8.23 29.42 1.58
C SER A 48 -8.14 29.01 0.12
N ALA A 49 -9.07 28.16 -0.32
CA ALA A 49 -9.04 27.63 -1.67
C ALA A 49 -10.46 27.30 -2.19
N GLU A 50 -10.55 27.36 -3.50
CA GLU A 50 -11.73 26.97 -4.29
C GLU A 50 -11.34 25.77 -5.15
N PHE A 51 -12.26 24.78 -5.22
CA PHE A 51 -12.11 23.58 -6.05
C PHE A 51 -13.36 23.42 -6.90
N TYR A 52 -13.20 23.22 -8.19
CA TYR A 52 -14.30 23.12 -9.14
C TYR A 52 -13.97 22.20 -10.31
N ASP A 53 -14.97 21.90 -11.15
CA ASP A 53 -14.88 20.91 -12.21
C ASP A 53 -14.43 19.53 -11.70
N ILE A 54 -14.85 19.18 -10.47
CA ILE A 54 -14.43 17.93 -9.82
C ILE A 54 -15.10 16.76 -10.54
N LYS A 55 -14.26 15.84 -11.03
CA LYS A 55 -14.71 14.70 -11.81
C LYS A 55 -13.88 13.46 -11.46
N ILE A 56 -14.55 12.34 -11.27
CA ILE A 56 -13.93 11.01 -11.14
C ILE A 56 -14.38 10.16 -12.31
N THR A 57 -13.43 9.62 -13.04
CA THR A 57 -13.66 8.70 -14.16
C THR A 57 -13.09 7.33 -13.80
N ASP A 58 -13.94 6.33 -13.74
CA ASP A 58 -13.53 4.94 -13.73
C ASP A 58 -13.23 4.53 -15.18
N ILE A 59 -11.95 4.41 -15.52
CA ILE A 59 -11.51 4.13 -16.89
C ILE A 59 -11.82 2.68 -17.26
N ALA A 60 -11.80 1.76 -16.29
CA ALA A 60 -12.09 0.35 -16.54
C ALA A 60 -13.55 0.12 -16.99
N THR A 61 -14.49 0.92 -16.46
CA THR A 61 -15.93 0.80 -16.80
C THR A 61 -16.44 1.92 -17.71
N GLY A 62 -15.68 3.00 -17.87
CA GLY A 62 -16.10 4.21 -18.58
C GLY A 62 -17.05 5.10 -17.79
N ASN A 63 -17.36 4.78 -16.54
CA ASN A 63 -18.25 5.57 -15.71
C ASN A 63 -17.62 6.92 -15.33
N VAL A 64 -18.40 7.99 -15.42
CA VAL A 64 -18.00 9.34 -15.05
C VAL A 64 -18.95 9.89 -14.02
N LYS A 65 -18.41 10.43 -12.93
CA LYS A 65 -19.16 11.16 -11.90
C LYS A 65 -18.60 12.57 -11.78
N THR A 66 -19.48 13.55 -11.62
CA THR A 66 -19.14 14.95 -11.37
C THR A 66 -19.66 15.36 -10.00
N TYR A 67 -18.98 16.29 -9.37
CA TYR A 67 -19.26 16.72 -7.99
C TYR A 67 -19.39 18.23 -7.91
N GLU A 68 -20.07 18.70 -6.86
CA GLU A 68 -20.24 20.12 -6.59
C GLU A 68 -18.90 20.79 -6.28
N ASN A 69 -18.84 22.09 -6.51
CA ASN A 69 -17.71 22.91 -6.16
C ASN A 69 -17.51 22.98 -4.64
N LEU A 70 -16.27 23.03 -4.21
CA LEU A 70 -15.90 23.18 -2.81
C LEU A 70 -15.20 24.51 -2.59
N SER A 71 -15.42 25.10 -1.42
CA SER A 71 -14.68 26.30 -0.99
C SER A 71 -14.34 26.16 0.48
N PHE A 72 -13.08 26.38 0.81
CA PHE A 72 -12.58 26.36 2.18
C PHE A 72 -11.98 27.70 2.55
N ASN A 73 -12.25 28.14 3.76
CA ASN A 73 -11.69 29.36 4.31
C ASN A 73 -10.71 29.00 5.44
N ASN A 74 -9.43 29.29 5.25
CA ASN A 74 -8.35 29.01 6.23
C ASN A 74 -8.17 27.52 6.55
N GLY A 75 -8.31 26.67 5.57
CA GLY A 75 -8.19 25.22 5.68
C GLY A 75 -9.53 24.49 5.70
N GLY A 76 -9.49 23.22 5.31
CA GLY A 76 -10.66 22.35 5.31
C GLY A 76 -10.46 21.14 4.41
N LYS A 77 -11.25 20.10 4.66
CA LYS A 77 -11.19 18.82 3.95
C LYS A 77 -12.61 18.30 3.70
N ALA A 78 -12.83 17.71 2.53
CA ALA A 78 -14.08 17.04 2.19
C ALA A 78 -13.80 15.68 1.54
N VAL A 79 -14.62 14.69 1.89
CA VAL A 79 -14.72 13.42 1.17
C VAL A 79 -15.53 13.67 -0.10
N ILE A 80 -14.99 13.26 -1.24
CA ILE A 80 -15.64 13.39 -2.54
C ILE A 80 -16.41 12.14 -2.88
N ASP A 81 -15.75 10.98 -2.82
CA ASP A 81 -16.32 9.65 -3.13
C ASP A 81 -15.45 8.54 -2.54
N SER A 82 -15.85 7.31 -2.79
CA SER A 82 -15.02 6.13 -2.62
C SER A 82 -14.97 5.37 -3.93
N ILE A 83 -13.79 4.92 -4.33
CA ILE A 83 -13.58 4.20 -5.59
C ILE A 83 -13.02 2.82 -5.33
N ASP A 84 -13.58 1.84 -6.03
CA ASP A 84 -13.13 0.45 -6.06
C ASP A 84 -12.89 0.03 -7.51
N SER A 85 -11.87 0.62 -8.13
CA SER A 85 -11.48 0.37 -9.51
C SER A 85 -9.97 0.20 -9.62
N ASN A 86 -9.55 -0.61 -10.59
CA ASN A 86 -8.14 -0.82 -10.90
C ASN A 86 -7.54 0.31 -11.75
N HIS A 87 -8.38 1.04 -12.49
CA HIS A 87 -7.92 2.13 -13.34
C HIS A 87 -8.90 3.30 -13.31
N TYR A 88 -8.48 4.42 -12.73
CA TYR A 88 -9.32 5.61 -12.59
C TYR A 88 -8.54 6.92 -12.68
N LYS A 89 -9.27 8.01 -12.92
CA LYS A 89 -8.79 9.38 -12.88
C LYS A 89 -9.62 10.24 -11.93
N VAL A 90 -8.94 11.13 -11.23
CA VAL A 90 -9.54 12.23 -10.46
C VAL A 90 -9.06 13.53 -11.06
N GLU A 91 -9.97 14.35 -11.56
CA GLU A 91 -9.68 15.62 -12.21
C GLU A 91 -10.42 16.74 -11.49
N PHE A 92 -9.75 17.87 -11.28
CA PHE A 92 -10.36 19.07 -10.71
C PHE A 92 -9.52 20.30 -11.00
N THR A 93 -10.14 21.47 -10.91
CA THR A 93 -9.43 22.75 -10.92
C THR A 93 -9.35 23.27 -9.50
N ALA A 94 -8.17 23.74 -9.08
CA ALA A 94 -7.93 24.31 -7.76
C ALA A 94 -7.36 25.72 -7.87
N LYS A 95 -7.80 26.63 -6.98
CA LYS A 95 -7.32 28.00 -6.87
C LYS A 95 -7.13 28.37 -5.41
N ARG A 96 -5.92 28.69 -5.01
CA ARG A 96 -5.67 29.29 -3.69
C ARG A 96 -6.09 30.76 -3.72
N THR A 97 -6.95 31.15 -2.78
CA THR A 97 -7.44 32.53 -2.65
C THR A 97 -6.69 33.31 -1.57
N ALA A 98 -6.17 32.61 -0.52
CA ALA A 98 -5.33 33.21 0.51
C ALA A 98 -4.48 32.13 1.21
N GLY A 99 -3.44 32.55 1.94
CA GLY A 99 -2.53 31.66 2.68
C GLY A 99 -1.26 31.33 1.89
N ASP A 100 -0.41 30.50 2.51
CA ASP A 100 0.94 30.18 2.01
C ASP A 100 1.16 28.70 1.67
N LYS A 101 0.23 27.82 2.05
CA LYS A 101 0.24 26.40 1.73
C LYS A 101 -0.53 26.11 0.44
N GLY A 102 -0.59 24.87 0.05
CA GLY A 102 -1.27 24.42 -1.15
C GLY A 102 -2.43 23.47 -0.87
N PHE A 103 -2.51 22.42 -1.66
CA PHE A 103 -3.63 21.48 -1.67
C PHE A 103 -3.14 20.07 -1.38
N ARG A 104 -4.06 19.20 -0.95
CA ARG A 104 -3.84 17.76 -0.89
C ARG A 104 -5.00 17.01 -1.53
N LEU A 105 -4.67 15.97 -2.25
CA LEU A 105 -5.60 14.96 -2.70
C LEU A 105 -5.25 13.65 -1.99
N PHE A 106 -6.17 13.13 -1.20
CA PHE A 106 -6.04 11.81 -0.60
C PHE A 106 -6.76 10.78 -1.48
N PHE A 107 -6.16 9.61 -1.62
CA PHE A 107 -6.73 8.51 -2.39
C PHE A 107 -6.23 7.17 -1.83
N GLY A 108 -6.91 6.08 -2.19
CA GLY A 108 -6.60 4.78 -1.59
C GLY A 108 -6.72 4.78 -0.06
N LYS A 109 -7.57 5.66 0.48
CA LYS A 109 -7.68 5.87 1.92
C LYS A 109 -8.69 4.90 2.51
N SER A 110 -8.23 4.00 3.39
CA SER A 110 -9.08 3.16 4.22
C SER A 110 -9.37 3.80 5.58
N ASP A 111 -8.40 4.50 6.15
CA ASP A 111 -8.48 5.24 7.41
C ASP A 111 -7.41 6.34 7.47
N ASP A 112 -7.28 7.03 8.63
CA ASP A 112 -6.32 8.14 8.79
C ASP A 112 -4.85 7.68 8.97
N LYS A 113 -4.59 6.37 9.04
CA LYS A 113 -3.25 5.78 9.14
C LYS A 113 -2.83 5.04 7.87
N ASN A 114 -3.78 4.75 6.98
CA ASN A 114 -3.57 3.98 5.76
C ASN A 114 -4.18 4.72 4.57
N LEU A 115 -3.35 5.43 3.82
CA LEU A 115 -3.76 6.31 2.74
C LEU A 115 -2.57 6.61 1.81
N ILE A 116 -2.87 7.11 0.62
CA ILE A 116 -1.90 7.78 -0.23
C ILE A 116 -2.37 9.23 -0.40
N GLN A 117 -1.42 10.16 -0.42
CA GLN A 117 -1.70 11.58 -0.58
C GLN A 117 -0.78 12.20 -1.62
N TRP A 118 -1.36 13.08 -2.42
CA TRP A 118 -0.64 13.95 -3.31
C TRP A 118 -0.64 15.36 -2.75
N PHE A 119 0.53 15.88 -2.40
CA PHE A 119 0.74 17.26 -2.00
C PHE A 119 0.98 18.12 -3.23
N ILE A 120 0.33 19.26 -3.32
CA ILE A 120 0.52 20.29 -4.36
C ILE A 120 0.84 21.59 -3.64
N GLY A 121 2.10 22.04 -3.67
CA GLY A 121 2.60 23.12 -2.82
C GLY A 121 2.82 22.65 -1.38
N GLY A 122 3.39 21.46 -1.21
CA GLY A 122 3.86 20.92 0.07
C GLY A 122 5.12 21.63 0.58
N TRP A 123 5.61 21.22 1.74
CA TRP A 123 6.86 21.68 2.36
C TRP A 123 7.07 23.21 2.25
N GLN A 124 6.16 23.98 2.83
CA GLN A 124 6.16 25.46 2.76
C GLN A 124 5.96 26.00 1.33
N ASN A 125 5.13 25.33 0.54
CA ASN A 125 4.83 25.69 -0.84
C ASN A 125 6.04 25.60 -1.79
N GLN A 126 6.86 24.56 -1.66
CA GLN A 126 8.08 24.39 -2.46
C GLN A 126 8.05 23.15 -3.37
N ASP A 127 7.11 22.21 -3.14
CA ASP A 127 7.12 20.95 -3.87
C ASP A 127 5.74 20.38 -4.23
N THR A 128 5.78 19.33 -5.04
CA THR A 128 4.71 18.38 -5.27
C THR A 128 5.23 16.99 -4.93
N GLU A 129 4.53 16.27 -4.06
CA GLU A 129 4.97 14.98 -3.52
C GLU A 129 3.81 13.99 -3.51
N VAL A 130 4.09 12.74 -3.91
CA VAL A 130 3.23 11.59 -3.64
C VAL A 130 3.82 10.82 -2.46
N ASN A 131 3.02 10.67 -1.42
CA ASN A 131 3.42 10.04 -0.16
C ASN A 131 2.42 8.94 0.21
N ALA A 132 2.91 7.74 0.53
CA ALA A 132 2.09 6.66 1.08
C ALA A 132 2.24 6.60 2.60
N GLN A 133 1.14 6.37 3.29
CA GLN A 133 1.12 6.17 4.73
C GLN A 133 0.54 4.80 5.05
N VAL A 134 1.30 3.99 5.78
CA VAL A 134 0.91 2.65 6.23
C VAL A 134 1.08 2.58 7.74
N ASN A 135 0.00 2.25 8.45
CA ASN A 135 -0.02 2.22 9.92
C ASN A 135 0.50 3.51 10.57
N GLY A 136 0.21 4.66 9.94
CA GLY A 136 0.63 5.98 10.41
C GLY A 136 2.08 6.35 10.09
N ARG A 137 2.82 5.51 9.37
CA ARG A 137 4.19 5.80 8.91
C ARG A 137 4.18 6.21 7.45
N GLY A 138 4.59 7.43 7.19
CA GLY A 138 4.69 8.00 5.85
C GLY A 138 6.00 7.63 5.16
N SER A 139 5.93 7.42 3.84
CA SER A 139 7.10 7.31 2.96
C SER A 139 6.85 8.10 1.68
N CYS A 140 7.82 8.91 1.29
CA CYS A 140 7.79 9.62 0.01
C CYS A 140 7.99 8.60 -1.13
N LEU A 141 7.07 8.61 -2.09
CA LEU A 141 7.14 7.75 -3.27
C LEU A 141 7.76 8.47 -4.45
N ASP A 142 7.46 9.78 -4.60
CA ASP A 142 8.06 10.66 -5.62
C ASP A 142 7.90 12.12 -5.20
N HIS A 143 8.85 12.96 -5.59
CA HIS A 143 8.94 14.35 -5.19
C HIS A 143 9.55 15.21 -6.30
N ASN A 144 8.94 16.38 -6.57
CA ASN A 144 9.40 17.35 -7.53
C ASN A 144 9.17 18.79 -7.04
N ILE A 145 9.89 19.75 -7.57
CA ILE A 145 9.75 21.18 -7.21
C ILE A 145 8.48 21.74 -7.83
N PHE A 146 7.63 22.33 -7.00
CA PHE A 146 6.44 23.03 -7.45
C PHE A 146 5.92 24.00 -6.38
N SER A 147 5.43 25.17 -6.81
CA SER A 147 4.84 26.17 -5.91
C SER A 147 3.46 26.62 -6.42
N VAL A 148 2.51 26.72 -5.51
CA VAL A 148 1.17 27.26 -5.77
C VAL A 148 1.19 28.78 -5.59
N MET A 149 0.75 29.53 -6.59
CA MET A 149 0.60 30.97 -6.51
C MET A 149 -0.84 31.36 -6.15
N THR A 150 -1.01 32.31 -5.24
CA THR A 150 -2.33 32.84 -4.88
C THR A 150 -2.99 33.52 -6.08
N GLY A 151 -4.28 33.23 -6.31
CA GLY A 151 -5.05 33.76 -7.42
C GLY A 151 -4.90 32.98 -8.74
N GLN A 152 -3.93 32.10 -8.85
CA GLN A 152 -3.72 31.27 -10.04
C GLN A 152 -4.56 29.98 -9.97
N GLU A 153 -5.13 29.59 -11.10
CA GLU A 153 -5.85 28.33 -11.29
C GLU A 153 -4.91 27.23 -11.78
N TYR A 154 -5.11 26.03 -11.25
CA TYR A 154 -4.37 24.84 -11.62
C TYR A 154 -5.34 23.72 -11.98
N LYS A 155 -5.22 23.21 -13.20
CA LYS A 155 -5.89 21.97 -13.61
C LYS A 155 -5.08 20.79 -13.10
N LEU A 156 -5.66 20.02 -12.20
CA LEU A 156 -5.02 18.92 -11.50
C LEU A 156 -5.65 17.61 -11.95
N CYS A 157 -4.83 16.60 -12.20
CA CYS A 157 -5.29 15.28 -12.56
C CYS A 157 -4.42 14.22 -11.87
N LEU A 158 -5.05 13.28 -11.20
CA LEU A 158 -4.47 12.03 -10.72
C LEU A 158 -4.94 10.91 -11.64
N GLU A 159 -4.04 10.07 -12.11
CA GLU A 159 -4.33 8.80 -12.76
C GLU A 159 -3.73 7.66 -11.96
N VAL A 160 -4.55 6.68 -11.62
CA VAL A 160 -4.17 5.44 -10.96
C VAL A 160 -4.47 4.28 -11.90
N ASN A 161 -3.47 3.42 -12.13
CA ASN A 161 -3.61 2.19 -12.91
C ASN A 161 -2.91 1.05 -12.18
N GLY A 162 -3.70 0.18 -11.54
CA GLY A 162 -3.19 -0.79 -10.57
C GLY A 162 -2.52 -0.09 -9.40
N ARG A 163 -1.21 -0.29 -9.28
CA ARG A 163 -0.36 0.38 -8.27
C ARG A 163 0.46 1.55 -8.86
N ASN A 164 0.32 1.82 -10.17
CA ASN A 164 0.99 2.95 -10.81
C ASN A 164 0.20 4.24 -10.56
N ILE A 165 0.91 5.29 -10.21
CA ILE A 165 0.37 6.61 -9.89
C ILE A 165 1.04 7.63 -10.80
N THR A 166 0.25 8.40 -11.52
CA THR A 166 0.75 9.54 -12.30
C THR A 166 -0.10 10.77 -11.96
N THR A 167 0.55 11.87 -11.67
CA THR A 167 -0.12 13.14 -11.41
C THR A 167 0.25 14.18 -12.46
N TYR A 168 -0.70 15.06 -12.75
CA TYR A 168 -0.52 16.10 -13.76
C TYR A 168 -0.95 17.46 -13.20
N ILE A 169 -0.17 18.48 -13.48
CA ILE A 169 -0.49 19.87 -13.20
C ILE A 169 -0.50 20.64 -14.53
N ASN A 170 -1.63 21.21 -14.88
CA ASN A 170 -1.85 21.92 -16.15
C ASN A 170 -1.46 21.09 -17.39
N GLY A 171 -1.78 19.79 -17.36
CA GLY A 171 -1.51 18.81 -18.42
C GLY A 171 -0.07 18.35 -18.53
N LYS A 172 0.84 18.80 -17.65
CA LYS A 172 2.22 18.32 -17.57
C LYS A 172 2.35 17.33 -16.44
N THR A 173 3.07 16.23 -16.66
CA THR A 173 3.38 15.26 -15.61
C THR A 173 4.12 15.93 -14.46
N ALA A 174 3.59 15.79 -13.26
CA ALA A 174 4.16 16.34 -12.03
C ALA A 174 4.89 15.25 -11.24
N ASN A 175 4.27 14.08 -11.07
CA ASN A 175 4.87 12.94 -10.39
C ASN A 175 4.54 11.65 -11.16
N THR A 176 5.46 10.67 -11.10
CA THR A 176 5.23 9.31 -11.61
C THR A 176 5.90 8.31 -10.69
N THR A 177 5.11 7.40 -10.14
CA THR A 177 5.62 6.42 -9.17
C THR A 177 4.79 5.15 -9.15
N ILE A 178 5.29 4.16 -8.41
CA ILE A 178 4.59 2.91 -8.12
C ILE A 178 4.54 2.74 -6.61
N ASP A 179 3.36 2.56 -6.06
CA ASP A 179 3.20 2.14 -4.66
C ASP A 179 3.46 0.63 -4.56
N LYS A 180 4.74 0.27 -4.40
CA LYS A 180 5.20 -1.11 -4.36
C LYS A 180 4.68 -1.81 -3.11
N GLN A 181 4.00 -2.93 -3.31
CA GLN A 181 3.60 -3.80 -2.22
C GLN A 181 4.78 -4.67 -1.77
N PRO A 182 4.86 -5.02 -0.47
CA PRO A 182 5.83 -5.99 0.00
C PRO A 182 5.70 -7.32 -0.74
N VAL A 183 6.83 -7.91 -1.05
CA VAL A 183 6.92 -9.22 -1.69
C VAL A 183 7.56 -10.17 -0.70
N MET A 184 7.00 -11.36 -0.52
CA MET A 184 7.47 -12.38 0.40
C MET A 184 7.47 -13.75 -0.27
N GLU A 185 8.32 -14.65 0.23
CA GLU A 185 8.23 -16.06 -0.14
C GLU A 185 6.88 -16.64 0.32
N GLU A 186 6.34 -17.56 -0.46
CA GLU A 186 5.07 -18.23 -0.11
C GLU A 186 5.21 -19.10 1.13
N LEU A 187 6.37 -19.74 1.27
CA LEU A 187 6.69 -20.67 2.32
C LEU A 187 8.10 -20.41 2.84
N TYR A 188 8.22 -20.10 4.11
CA TYR A 188 9.52 -20.12 4.79
C TYR A 188 9.70 -21.45 5.49
N TYR A 189 10.86 -22.07 5.35
CA TYR A 189 11.14 -23.36 5.95
C TYR A 189 12.60 -23.46 6.40
N THR A 190 12.84 -24.33 7.35
CA THR A 190 14.17 -24.71 7.81
C THR A 190 14.11 -26.10 8.41
N ALA A 191 15.21 -26.84 8.35
CA ALA A 191 15.34 -28.14 9.01
C ALA A 191 16.64 -28.22 9.81
N SER A 192 16.56 -28.88 10.95
CA SER A 192 17.72 -29.16 11.80
C SER A 192 17.60 -30.57 12.39
N SER A 193 18.72 -31.16 12.84
CA SER A 193 18.73 -32.47 13.49
C SER A 193 19.53 -32.45 14.78
N ASP A 194 19.16 -33.34 15.67
CA ASP A 194 20.00 -33.90 16.76
C ASP A 194 20.29 -35.37 16.48
N ASP A 195 20.82 -36.07 17.48
CA ASP A 195 21.20 -37.49 17.36
C ASP A 195 20.00 -38.40 17.10
N ASN A 196 18.79 -38.01 17.44
CA ASN A 196 17.59 -38.85 17.44
C ASN A 196 16.44 -38.30 16.58
N ASN A 197 16.43 -36.99 16.26
CA ASN A 197 15.29 -36.34 15.65
C ASN A 197 15.70 -35.40 14.51
N ILE A 198 14.78 -35.27 13.59
CA ILE A 198 14.80 -34.19 12.57
C ILE A 198 13.67 -33.23 12.89
N TYR A 199 13.98 -31.95 12.98
CA TYR A 199 13.04 -30.87 13.24
C TYR A 199 12.84 -30.06 11.96
N ILE A 200 11.62 -30.06 11.45
CA ILE A 200 11.24 -29.27 10.28
C ILE A 200 10.32 -28.17 10.73
N LYS A 201 10.59 -26.95 10.33
CA LYS A 201 9.79 -25.77 10.59
C LYS A 201 9.35 -25.19 9.28
N ALA A 202 8.06 -24.88 9.15
CA ALA A 202 7.50 -24.26 7.98
C ALA A 202 6.54 -23.14 8.40
N VAL A 203 6.55 -22.04 7.66
CA VAL A 203 5.63 -20.91 7.85
C VAL A 203 4.96 -20.65 6.52
N ASN A 204 3.67 -20.97 6.43
CA ASN A 204 2.82 -20.56 5.32
C ASN A 204 2.44 -19.08 5.49
N VAL A 205 2.78 -18.24 4.52
CA VAL A 205 2.51 -16.80 4.53
C VAL A 205 1.21 -16.46 3.79
N ARG A 206 0.66 -17.42 3.05
CA ARG A 206 -0.62 -17.26 2.37
C ARG A 206 -1.79 -17.32 3.36
N ASP A 207 -2.90 -16.76 2.96
CA ASP A 207 -4.22 -16.93 3.58
C ASP A 207 -4.93 -18.23 3.15
N THR A 208 -4.30 -19.02 2.27
CA THR A 208 -4.77 -20.31 1.76
C THR A 208 -3.88 -21.46 2.22
N GLU A 209 -4.42 -22.66 2.29
CA GLU A 209 -3.67 -23.86 2.64
C GLU A 209 -2.59 -24.16 1.58
N ILE A 210 -1.43 -24.65 2.05
CA ILE A 210 -0.35 -25.21 1.24
C ILE A 210 -0.20 -26.67 1.59
N THR A 211 -0.27 -27.53 0.57
CA THR A 211 0.03 -28.95 0.72
C THR A 211 1.43 -29.20 0.15
N SER A 212 2.31 -29.82 0.94
CA SER A 212 3.66 -30.19 0.50
C SER A 212 3.99 -31.61 0.93
N GLU A 213 4.78 -32.30 0.12
CA GLU A 213 5.37 -33.58 0.45
C GLU A 213 6.76 -33.35 1.03
N ILE A 214 7.06 -34.00 2.15
CA ILE A 214 8.35 -33.91 2.81
C ILE A 214 9.09 -35.22 2.59
N CYS A 215 10.19 -35.17 1.84
CA CYS A 215 11.09 -36.30 1.63
C CYS A 215 12.37 -36.14 2.46
N VAL A 216 12.72 -37.14 3.22
CA VAL A 216 13.96 -37.16 4.00
C VAL A 216 14.86 -38.23 3.44
N GLU A 217 15.99 -37.81 2.83
CA GLU A 217 16.95 -38.77 2.25
C GLU A 217 17.62 -39.63 3.33
N GLY A 218 17.74 -40.93 3.04
CA GLY A 218 18.42 -41.87 3.93
C GLY A 218 17.59 -42.39 5.12
N VAL A 219 16.32 -42.04 5.21
CA VAL A 219 15.42 -42.45 6.29
C VAL A 219 14.26 -43.25 5.70
N ASN A 220 14.08 -44.51 6.18
CA ASN A 220 12.98 -45.36 5.81
C ASN A 220 12.00 -45.47 6.98
N GLY A 221 10.78 -44.98 6.82
CA GLY A 221 9.71 -45.03 7.79
C GLY A 221 9.85 -44.03 8.93
N ILE A 222 9.09 -42.97 8.87
CA ILE A 222 9.13 -41.83 9.80
C ILE A 222 7.84 -41.82 10.62
N ASN A 223 7.98 -41.76 11.95
CA ASN A 223 6.91 -41.30 12.82
C ASN A 223 7.07 -39.77 13.00
N ALA A 224 6.08 -39.00 12.58
CA ALA A 224 6.11 -37.53 12.69
C ALA A 224 5.13 -37.06 13.78
N ASN A 225 5.57 -36.17 14.63
CA ASN A 225 4.72 -35.37 15.51
C ASN A 225 4.59 -33.97 14.90
N ILE A 226 3.35 -33.52 14.68
CA ILE A 226 3.06 -32.22 14.10
C ILE A 226 2.53 -31.32 15.20
N THR A 227 3.10 -30.10 15.28
CA THR A 227 2.56 -28.99 16.09
C THR A 227 2.26 -27.85 15.17
N GLU A 228 0.99 -27.43 15.14
CA GLU A 228 0.52 -26.33 14.32
C GLU A 228 0.14 -25.13 15.20
N LEU A 229 0.47 -23.93 14.72
CA LEU A 229 -0.03 -22.68 15.25
C LEU A 229 -0.69 -21.91 14.11
N SER A 230 -2.00 -21.82 14.18
CA SER A 230 -2.81 -21.04 13.22
C SER A 230 -3.61 -19.97 13.96
N GLY A 231 -3.99 -18.91 13.28
CA GLY A 231 -4.79 -17.83 13.85
C GLY A 231 -5.52 -17.03 12.79
N ASN A 232 -6.76 -16.66 13.09
CA ASN A 232 -7.62 -15.91 12.19
C ASN A 232 -7.35 -14.40 12.22
N SER A 233 -6.42 -13.92 13.04
CA SER A 233 -6.02 -12.51 13.08
C SER A 233 -4.59 -12.33 13.59
N LEU A 234 -3.94 -11.27 13.11
CA LEU A 234 -2.61 -10.84 13.52
C LEU A 234 -2.60 -10.02 14.83
N ASN A 235 -3.63 -10.12 15.66
CA ASN A 235 -3.74 -9.40 16.95
C ASN A 235 -2.95 -10.07 18.07
#